data_af09225c1497f556144163f91b7b13da
#
_entry.id   af09225c1497f556144163f91b7b13da
#
_cell.length_a   1.000
_cell.length_b   1.000
_cell.length_c   1.000
_cell.angle_alpha   90.00
_cell.angle_beta   90.00
_cell.angle_gamma   90.00
#
_symmetry.space_group_name_H-M   'P 1'
#
loop_
_entity.id
_entity.type
_entity.pdbx_description
1 polymer ?
#
loop_
_entity_poly.entity_id
_entity_poly.type
_entity_poly.pdbx_seq_one_letter_code
_entity_poly.pdbx_strand_id
1 'polypeptide(L)'
;GGKNYTLYAGDDAVVTFTATDDSGKLKEMKVVARADLNDNALNGNFFGSSQYGTGNIAPITGDITATTDNPATITTTIHLKDDLYHSFRNTWQRNVAAIDNASNMNRPNGLGEIRITQGRLSDRTPGVAPTSTIQVTSLTVLTDADKSKIIAAVSALNPEVANRIKSYTVNSDGTVTITYKDSTTNVVTVKLSDSDYSQSVSQSASQSK
;
A
#
# COMPACT_ATOMS: atom_id res chain seq x y z
N GLY A 1 -14.16 -1.72 -19.40
CA GLY A 1 -14.15 -1.83 -17.98
C GLY A 1 -13.60 -0.63 -17.26
N GLY A 2 -13.73 -0.64 -15.96
CA GLY A 2 -13.22 0.39 -15.09
C GLY A 2 -11.70 0.39 -14.95
N LYS A 3 -11.17 1.44 -14.36
CA LYS A 3 -9.73 1.56 -14.07
C LYS A 3 -9.41 0.94 -12.72
N ASN A 4 -8.30 0.22 -12.65
CA ASN A 4 -7.79 -0.40 -11.43
C ASN A 4 -6.45 0.23 -11.05
N TYR A 5 -6.31 0.60 -9.79
CA TYR A 5 -5.10 1.16 -9.23
C TYR A 5 -4.74 0.41 -7.95
N THR A 6 -3.45 0.19 -7.75
CA THR A 6 -2.94 -0.36 -6.49
C THR A 6 -2.31 0.77 -5.69
N LEU A 7 -2.77 0.92 -4.45
CA LEU A 7 -2.17 1.81 -3.46
C LEU A 7 -1.64 1.00 -2.29
N TYR A 8 -0.69 1.56 -1.59
CA TYR A 8 -0.07 0.95 -0.41
C TYR A 8 -0.30 1.82 0.82
N ALA A 9 -0.27 1.20 1.98
CA ALA A 9 -0.43 1.93 3.24
C ALA A 9 0.46 3.18 3.27
N GLY A 10 -0.14 4.34 3.54
CA GLY A 10 0.52 5.63 3.54
C GLY A 10 0.48 6.40 2.22
N ASP A 11 -0.01 5.80 1.14
CA ASP A 11 -0.11 6.49 -0.15
C ASP A 11 -1.19 7.55 -0.15
N ASP A 12 -0.92 8.61 -0.90
CA ASP A 12 -1.89 9.66 -1.25
C ASP A 12 -2.18 9.60 -2.75
N ALA A 13 -3.41 9.93 -3.13
CA ALA A 13 -3.79 10.04 -4.53
C ALA A 13 -4.92 11.04 -4.70
N VAL A 14 -4.96 11.70 -5.85
CA VAL A 14 -6.09 12.55 -6.24
C VAL A 14 -6.97 11.75 -7.19
N VAL A 15 -8.25 11.61 -6.84
CA VAL A 15 -9.25 10.91 -7.64
C VAL A 15 -10.26 11.94 -8.14
N THR A 16 -10.46 11.98 -9.46
CA THR A 16 -11.41 12.89 -10.09
C THR A 16 -12.42 12.08 -10.88
N PHE A 17 -13.69 12.32 -10.60
CA PHE A 17 -14.83 11.78 -11.35
C PHE A 17 -15.42 12.88 -12.20
N THR A 18 -15.74 12.59 -13.44
CA THR A 18 -16.37 13.55 -14.35
C THR A 18 -17.64 12.97 -14.95
N ALA A 19 -18.59 13.85 -15.27
CA ALA A 19 -19.81 13.47 -15.96
C ALA A 19 -20.23 14.58 -16.93
N THR A 20 -20.77 14.17 -18.07
CA THR A 20 -21.37 15.06 -19.06
C THR A 20 -22.78 14.58 -19.38
N ASP A 21 -23.61 15.49 -19.88
CA ASP A 21 -24.95 15.19 -20.37
C ASP A 21 -25.21 15.94 -21.69
N ASP A 22 -25.97 15.33 -22.60
CA ASP A 22 -26.30 15.96 -23.88
C ASP A 22 -27.01 17.30 -23.72
N SER A 23 -27.82 17.45 -22.66
CA SER A 23 -28.47 18.72 -22.32
C SER A 23 -27.49 19.76 -21.77
N GLY A 24 -26.26 19.39 -21.43
CA GLY A 24 -25.27 20.24 -20.78
C GLY A 24 -25.53 20.49 -19.30
N LYS A 25 -26.52 19.82 -18.70
CA LYS A 25 -26.94 20.03 -17.32
C LYS A 25 -27.23 18.72 -16.60
N LEU A 26 -26.89 18.68 -15.31
CA LEU A 26 -27.31 17.63 -14.38
C LEU A 26 -28.00 18.27 -13.17
N LYS A 27 -28.90 17.52 -12.54
CA LYS A 27 -29.47 17.90 -11.24
C LYS A 27 -28.75 17.25 -10.05
N GLU A 28 -28.06 16.14 -10.29
CA GLU A 28 -27.30 15.45 -9.26
C GLU A 28 -26.14 14.69 -9.88
N MET A 29 -25.02 14.68 -9.20
CA MET A 29 -23.89 13.81 -9.45
C MET A 29 -23.42 13.26 -8.12
N LYS A 30 -23.27 11.95 -8.04
CA LYS A 30 -22.84 11.25 -6.82
C LYS A 30 -21.89 10.13 -7.15
N VAL A 31 -21.06 9.75 -6.17
CA VAL A 31 -20.23 8.57 -6.22
C VAL A 31 -20.84 7.54 -5.27
N VAL A 32 -20.99 6.32 -5.74
CA VAL A 32 -21.55 5.21 -4.98
C VAL A 32 -20.52 4.12 -4.79
N ALA A 33 -20.70 3.32 -3.74
CA ALA A 33 -19.73 2.29 -3.34
C ALA A 33 -19.93 0.94 -4.07
N ARG A 34 -20.94 0.84 -4.93
CA ARG A 34 -21.31 -0.39 -5.63
C ARG A 34 -21.64 -0.10 -7.09
N ALA A 35 -21.82 -1.16 -7.88
CA ALA A 35 -22.29 -1.03 -9.25
C ALA A 35 -23.75 -0.58 -9.37
N ASP A 36 -24.53 -0.67 -8.29
CA ASP A 36 -25.90 -0.16 -8.24
C ASP A 36 -25.91 1.36 -8.09
N LEU A 37 -26.18 2.06 -9.17
CA LEU A 37 -26.17 3.55 -9.20
C LEU A 37 -27.33 4.16 -8.41
N ASN A 38 -28.32 3.39 -7.98
CA ASN A 38 -29.38 3.83 -7.09
C ASN A 38 -28.99 3.74 -5.61
N ASP A 39 -27.80 3.21 -5.31
CA ASP A 39 -27.30 3.14 -3.94
C ASP A 39 -27.08 4.55 -3.37
N ASN A 40 -26.99 4.63 -2.04
CA ASN A 40 -26.71 5.88 -1.37
C ASN A 40 -25.36 6.46 -1.82
N ALA A 41 -25.33 7.79 -1.95
CA ALA A 41 -24.08 8.48 -2.23
C ALA A 41 -23.06 8.29 -1.10
N LEU A 42 -21.79 8.13 -1.47
CA LEU A 42 -20.73 8.34 -0.51
C LEU A 42 -20.75 9.81 -0.07
N ASN A 43 -20.81 10.02 1.23
CA ASN A 43 -20.87 11.35 1.83
C ASN A 43 -19.99 11.38 3.07
N GLY A 44 -18.79 11.93 2.97
CA GLY A 44 -17.82 12.05 4.05
C GLY A 44 -16.48 11.38 3.75
N ASN A 45 -16.44 10.09 3.53
CA ASN A 45 -15.19 9.35 3.35
C ASN A 45 -15.24 8.43 2.13
N PHE A 46 -14.30 8.59 1.23
CA PHE A 46 -14.14 7.75 0.04
C PHE A 46 -14.06 6.26 0.38
N PHE A 47 -13.36 5.90 1.45
CA PHE A 47 -13.18 4.50 1.88
C PHE A 47 -14.36 3.96 2.70
N GLY A 48 -15.31 4.79 3.06
CA GLY A 48 -16.47 4.42 3.87
C GLY A 48 -16.18 4.34 5.37
N SER A 49 -14.93 4.24 5.77
CA SER A 49 -14.50 4.16 7.18
C SER A 49 -13.09 4.72 7.34
N SER A 50 -12.87 5.49 8.40
CA SER A 50 -11.55 6.01 8.77
C SER A 50 -10.55 4.91 9.15
N GLN A 51 -11.05 3.70 9.40
CA GLN A 51 -10.22 2.51 9.62
C GLN A 51 -9.29 2.23 8.44
N TYR A 52 -9.72 2.52 7.21
CA TYR A 52 -8.97 2.23 5.99
C TYR A 52 -8.21 3.43 5.46
N GLY A 53 -8.74 4.62 5.65
CA GLY A 53 -8.15 5.83 5.12
C GLY A 53 -9.07 7.01 5.18
N THR A 54 -8.67 8.10 4.55
CA THR A 54 -9.43 9.34 4.47
C THR A 54 -9.56 9.79 3.04
N GLY A 55 -10.57 10.60 2.76
CA GLY A 55 -10.81 11.19 1.46
C GLY A 55 -12.19 11.82 1.47
N ASN A 56 -12.23 13.14 1.67
CA ASN A 56 -13.52 13.86 1.74
C ASN A 56 -14.21 13.81 0.38
N ILE A 57 -15.45 13.34 0.39
CA ILE A 57 -16.29 13.21 -0.82
C ILE A 57 -17.75 13.48 -0.44
N ALA A 58 -18.47 14.13 -1.33
CA ALA A 58 -19.89 14.41 -1.17
C ALA A 58 -20.58 14.49 -2.53
N PRO A 59 -21.88 14.19 -2.62
CA PRO A 59 -22.64 14.43 -3.83
C PRO A 59 -22.78 15.92 -4.10
N ILE A 60 -23.00 16.26 -5.37
CA ILE A 60 -23.36 17.62 -5.79
C ILE A 60 -24.79 17.60 -6.34
N THR A 61 -25.55 18.64 -6.02
CA THR A 61 -26.94 18.78 -6.44
C THR A 61 -27.21 20.23 -6.86
N GLY A 62 -28.26 20.44 -7.62
CA GLY A 62 -28.71 21.76 -8.03
C GLY A 62 -28.65 21.93 -9.54
N ASP A 63 -28.23 23.11 -9.99
CA ASP A 63 -28.04 23.43 -11.41
C ASP A 63 -26.57 23.20 -11.76
N ILE A 64 -26.27 21.99 -12.23
CA ILE A 64 -24.88 21.54 -12.45
C ILE A 64 -24.59 21.60 -13.94
N THR A 65 -23.58 22.39 -14.34
CA THR A 65 -23.06 22.40 -15.70
C THR A 65 -22.32 21.07 -15.98
N ALA A 66 -22.66 20.44 -17.10
CA ALA A 66 -22.10 19.13 -17.49
C ALA A 66 -21.94 19.04 -19.00
N THR A 67 -21.13 19.93 -19.56
CA THR A 67 -20.81 19.97 -21.00
C THR A 67 -19.48 19.28 -21.27
N THR A 68 -19.17 18.99 -22.52
CA THR A 68 -17.88 18.44 -22.92
C THR A 68 -16.72 19.36 -22.52
N ASP A 69 -16.89 20.68 -22.70
CA ASP A 69 -15.84 21.63 -22.34
C ASP A 69 -15.78 21.96 -20.85
N ASN A 70 -16.90 21.79 -20.16
CA ASN A 70 -16.97 22.03 -18.71
C ASN A 70 -17.76 20.90 -18.03
N PRO A 71 -17.16 19.72 -17.86
CA PRO A 71 -17.85 18.58 -17.25
C PRO A 71 -18.11 18.82 -15.77
N ALA A 72 -19.18 18.19 -15.27
CA ALA A 72 -19.41 18.09 -13.84
C ALA A 72 -18.31 17.24 -13.19
N THR A 73 -17.83 17.66 -12.04
CA THR A 73 -16.62 17.07 -11.43
C THR A 73 -16.79 16.90 -9.93
N ILE A 74 -16.40 15.73 -9.44
CA ILE A 74 -16.18 15.46 -8.01
C ILE A 74 -14.73 15.02 -7.85
N THR A 75 -13.97 15.76 -7.05
CA THR A 75 -12.56 15.48 -6.80
C THR A 75 -12.35 15.23 -5.32
N THR A 76 -11.56 14.21 -4.99
CA THR A 76 -11.15 13.91 -3.61
C THR A 76 -9.67 13.56 -3.57
N THR A 77 -8.98 14.02 -2.53
CA THR A 77 -7.63 13.56 -2.22
C THR A 77 -7.77 12.44 -1.19
N ILE A 78 -7.40 11.25 -1.59
CA ILE A 78 -7.48 10.07 -0.71
C ILE A 78 -6.11 9.78 -0.10
N HIS A 79 -6.14 9.28 1.13
CA HIS A 79 -4.96 8.80 1.87
C HIS A 79 -5.28 7.43 2.44
N LEU A 80 -4.51 6.43 2.04
CA LEU A 80 -4.64 5.08 2.60
C LEU A 80 -3.87 5.03 3.92
N LYS A 81 -4.56 4.62 5.00
CA LYS A 81 -3.97 4.60 6.34
C LYS A 81 -2.72 3.72 6.36
N ASP A 82 -1.71 4.12 7.13
CA ASP A 82 -0.34 3.61 7.01
C ASP A 82 0.03 2.51 8.02
N ASP A 83 -0.93 1.91 8.72
CA ASP A 83 -0.67 1.03 9.85
C ASP A 83 -1.00 -0.45 9.61
N LEU A 84 -1.74 -0.80 8.57
CA LEU A 84 -2.19 -2.17 8.39
C LEU A 84 -2.51 -2.49 6.93
N TYR A 85 -2.16 -3.69 6.50
CA TYR A 85 -2.73 -4.31 5.31
C TYR A 85 -4.03 -5.01 5.71
N HIS A 86 -5.14 -4.63 5.09
CA HIS A 86 -6.47 -5.16 5.42
C HIS A 86 -6.78 -6.38 4.56
N SER A 87 -6.55 -7.58 5.09
CA SER A 87 -6.75 -8.82 4.34
C SER A 87 -8.21 -9.10 4.00
N PHE A 88 -9.17 -8.59 4.80
CA PHE A 88 -10.60 -8.82 4.59
C PHE A 88 -11.29 -7.72 3.78
N ARG A 89 -10.72 -6.53 3.74
CA ARG A 89 -11.25 -5.40 2.98
C ARG A 89 -10.11 -4.62 2.37
N ASN A 90 -9.73 -4.99 1.15
CA ASN A 90 -8.58 -4.40 0.46
C ASN A 90 -8.89 -3.89 -0.94
N THR A 91 -10.17 -3.85 -1.32
CA THR A 91 -10.60 -3.30 -2.61
C THR A 91 -11.83 -2.43 -2.42
N TRP A 92 -11.79 -1.24 -3.03
CA TRP A 92 -12.88 -0.27 -3.00
C TRP A 92 -13.27 0.05 -4.43
N GLN A 93 -14.46 -0.41 -4.82
CA GLN A 93 -15.07 -0.07 -6.09
C GLN A 93 -15.92 1.18 -5.92
N ARG A 94 -15.77 2.14 -6.83
CA ARG A 94 -16.52 3.39 -6.82
C ARG A 94 -17.05 3.66 -8.22
N ASN A 95 -18.32 4.05 -8.30
CA ASN A 95 -19.00 4.32 -9.56
C ASN A 95 -19.64 5.69 -9.50
N VAL A 96 -19.75 6.35 -10.65
CA VAL A 96 -20.42 7.64 -10.80
C VAL A 96 -21.86 7.42 -11.21
N ALA A 97 -22.77 8.05 -10.51
CA ALA A 97 -24.16 8.19 -10.92
C ALA A 97 -24.43 9.67 -11.25
N ALA A 98 -24.88 9.93 -12.47
CA ALA A 98 -25.23 11.25 -12.95
C ALA A 98 -26.71 11.29 -13.36
N ILE A 99 -27.47 12.25 -12.84
CA ILE A 99 -28.92 12.34 -13.03
C ILE A 99 -29.21 13.69 -13.69
N ASP A 100 -29.86 13.65 -14.87
CA ASP A 100 -30.24 14.87 -15.58
C ASP A 100 -31.54 15.48 -15.03
N ASN A 101 -31.93 16.64 -15.57
CA ASN A 101 -33.13 17.35 -15.13
C ASN A 101 -34.42 16.61 -15.44
N ALA A 102 -34.39 15.66 -16.38
CA ALA A 102 -35.51 14.78 -16.69
C ALA A 102 -35.54 13.51 -15.83
N SER A 103 -34.66 13.41 -14.81
CA SER A 103 -34.51 12.25 -13.92
C SER A 103 -33.97 10.99 -14.60
N ASN A 104 -33.33 11.13 -15.76
CA ASN A 104 -32.61 10.02 -16.39
C ASN A 104 -31.24 9.85 -15.75
N MET A 105 -30.87 8.60 -15.51
CA MET A 105 -29.58 8.22 -14.94
C MET A 105 -28.73 7.49 -15.96
N ASN A 106 -27.42 7.71 -15.95
CA ASN A 106 -26.49 6.89 -16.71
C ASN A 106 -26.59 5.41 -16.32
N ARG A 107 -26.17 4.53 -17.23
CA ARG A 107 -26.12 3.10 -16.95
C ARG A 107 -24.73 2.68 -16.48
N PRO A 108 -24.63 1.73 -15.55
CA PRO A 108 -23.34 1.18 -15.13
C PRO A 108 -22.78 0.34 -16.28
N ASN A 109 -21.74 0.85 -16.93
CA ASN A 109 -21.08 0.17 -18.06
C ASN A 109 -19.58 0.03 -17.83
N GLY A 110 -19.10 0.34 -16.62
CA GLY A 110 -17.70 0.32 -16.24
C GLY A 110 -16.90 1.54 -16.64
N LEU A 111 -17.44 2.46 -17.43
CA LEU A 111 -16.71 3.66 -17.88
C LEU A 111 -16.48 4.64 -16.74
N GLY A 112 -17.44 4.75 -15.82
CA GLY A 112 -17.32 5.61 -14.64
C GLY A 112 -16.85 4.87 -13.39
N GLU A 113 -16.31 3.67 -13.53
CA GLU A 113 -15.86 2.85 -12.42
C GLU A 113 -14.37 3.02 -12.17
N ILE A 114 -14.02 3.10 -10.90
CA ILE A 114 -12.65 3.01 -10.43
C ILE A 114 -12.57 1.95 -9.33
N ARG A 115 -11.48 1.21 -9.30
CA ARG A 115 -11.15 0.30 -8.20
C ARG A 115 -9.81 0.68 -7.63
N ILE A 116 -9.78 0.84 -6.32
CA ILE A 116 -8.56 1.01 -5.54
C ILE A 116 -8.32 -0.30 -4.80
N THR A 117 -7.17 -0.91 -5.01
CA THR A 117 -6.77 -2.12 -4.30
C THR A 117 -5.56 -1.80 -3.44
N GLN A 118 -5.61 -2.19 -2.17
CA GLN A 118 -4.44 -2.10 -1.30
C GLN A 118 -3.50 -3.25 -1.61
N GLY A 119 -2.24 -2.92 -1.93
CA GLY A 119 -1.15 -3.89 -2.04
C GLY A 119 -0.41 -4.03 -0.71
N ARG A 120 0.43 -5.07 -0.61
CA ARG A 120 1.31 -5.28 0.53
C ARG A 120 2.62 -4.54 0.32
N LEU A 121 3.09 -3.80 1.33
CA LEU A 121 4.40 -3.15 1.27
C LEU A 121 5.52 -4.18 1.09
N SER A 122 5.38 -5.37 1.67
CA SER A 122 6.34 -6.47 1.48
C SER A 122 6.45 -6.94 0.02
N ASP A 123 5.39 -6.79 -0.77
CA ASP A 123 5.41 -7.12 -2.21
C ASP A 123 5.93 -5.93 -3.04
N ARG A 124 5.61 -4.71 -2.63
CA ARG A 124 6.06 -3.47 -3.30
C ARG A 124 7.58 -3.34 -3.26
N THR A 125 8.17 -3.58 -2.09
CA THR A 125 9.60 -3.42 -1.83
C THR A 125 10.14 -4.64 -1.10
N PRO A 126 10.36 -5.75 -1.83
CA PRO A 126 10.95 -6.95 -1.22
C PRO A 126 12.27 -6.65 -0.55
N GLY A 127 12.54 -7.33 0.57
CA GLY A 127 13.78 -7.15 1.31
C GLY A 127 15.00 -7.59 0.50
N VAL A 128 16.10 -6.84 0.65
CA VAL A 128 17.38 -7.14 0.03
C VAL A 128 18.34 -7.66 1.11
N ALA A 129 18.90 -8.85 0.88
CA ALA A 129 19.86 -9.46 1.79
C ALA A 129 21.29 -9.00 1.49
N PRO A 130 22.14 -8.80 2.52
CA PRO A 130 23.56 -8.60 2.31
C PRO A 130 24.20 -9.79 1.62
N THR A 131 25.15 -9.52 0.72
CA THR A 131 25.90 -10.56 0.01
C THR A 131 27.19 -10.96 0.75
N SER A 132 27.72 -10.07 1.58
CA SER A 132 28.92 -10.33 2.37
C SER A 132 28.59 -11.12 3.63
N THR A 133 29.52 -12.00 4.03
CA THR A 133 29.39 -12.75 5.27
C THR A 133 29.57 -11.82 6.48
N ILE A 134 28.69 -11.96 7.47
CA ILE A 134 28.74 -11.20 8.72
C ILE A 134 29.34 -12.08 9.79
N GLN A 135 30.38 -11.57 10.44
CA GLN A 135 31.09 -12.25 11.52
C GLN A 135 30.29 -12.11 12.82
N VAL A 136 29.95 -13.21 13.44
CA VAL A 136 29.24 -13.27 14.74
C VAL A 136 30.09 -14.03 15.77
N THR A 137 29.74 -13.88 17.04
CA THR A 137 30.46 -14.53 18.13
C THR A 137 30.24 -16.05 18.13
N SER A 138 29.01 -16.48 17.97
CA SER A 138 28.62 -17.88 17.90
C SER A 138 27.42 -18.06 17.00
N LEU A 139 27.43 -19.10 16.18
CA LEU A 139 26.30 -19.46 15.33
C LEU A 139 25.16 -20.11 16.12
N THR A 140 25.46 -20.61 17.33
CA THR A 140 24.46 -21.27 18.17
C THR A 140 23.62 -20.28 18.93
N VAL A 141 24.24 -19.23 19.47
CA VAL A 141 23.55 -18.18 20.24
C VAL A 141 24.05 -16.82 19.78
N LEU A 142 23.16 -16.04 19.19
CA LEU A 142 23.47 -14.67 18.78
C LEU A 142 23.32 -13.73 19.96
N THR A 143 24.35 -12.95 20.24
CA THR A 143 24.32 -11.91 21.27
C THR A 143 23.53 -10.70 20.76
N ASP A 144 23.18 -9.79 21.66
CA ASP A 144 22.55 -8.51 21.28
C ASP A 144 23.47 -7.71 20.35
N ALA A 145 24.78 -7.73 20.59
CA ALA A 145 25.76 -7.08 19.72
C ALA A 145 25.79 -7.70 18.31
N ASP A 146 25.74 -9.03 18.23
CA ASP A 146 25.64 -9.76 16.95
C ASP A 146 24.37 -9.36 16.19
N LYS A 147 23.23 -9.34 16.88
CA LYS A 147 21.94 -8.94 16.30
C LYS A 147 21.96 -7.52 15.77
N SER A 148 22.53 -6.59 16.55
CA SER A 148 22.69 -5.19 16.11
C SER A 148 23.55 -5.06 14.86
N LYS A 149 24.61 -5.83 14.77
CA LYS A 149 25.50 -5.87 13.61
C LYS A 149 24.78 -6.41 12.37
N ILE A 150 24.00 -7.46 12.53
CA ILE A 150 23.18 -8.05 11.47
C ILE A 150 22.14 -7.04 10.97
N ILE A 151 21.42 -6.40 11.89
CA ILE A 151 20.41 -5.37 11.56
C ILE A 151 21.05 -4.21 10.81
N ALA A 152 22.22 -3.74 11.24
CA ALA A 152 22.94 -2.66 10.57
C ALA A 152 23.27 -3.02 9.11
N ALA A 153 23.71 -4.25 8.86
CA ALA A 153 24.03 -4.72 7.52
C ALA A 153 22.79 -4.81 6.62
N VAL A 154 21.67 -5.30 7.16
CA VAL A 154 20.40 -5.40 6.43
C VAL A 154 19.81 -4.01 6.17
N SER A 155 19.78 -3.14 7.18
CA SER A 155 19.22 -1.79 7.05
C SER A 155 20.00 -0.92 6.07
N ALA A 156 21.29 -1.14 5.91
CA ALA A 156 22.11 -0.43 4.92
C ALA A 156 21.62 -0.64 3.47
N LEU A 157 20.99 -1.79 3.20
CA LEU A 157 20.50 -2.15 1.86
C LEU A 157 18.99 -1.95 1.68
N ASN A 158 18.29 -1.60 2.76
CA ASN A 158 16.85 -1.46 2.76
C ASN A 158 16.46 -0.10 3.34
N PRO A 159 16.34 0.94 2.48
CA PRO A 159 16.03 2.30 2.95
C PRO A 159 14.72 2.32 3.75
N GLU A 160 14.83 2.61 5.03
CA GLU A 160 13.72 2.49 5.99
C GLU A 160 12.54 3.39 5.63
N VAL A 161 12.82 4.67 5.35
CA VAL A 161 11.77 5.64 5.06
C VAL A 161 11.10 5.35 3.72
N ALA A 162 11.88 5.18 2.65
CA ALA A 162 11.36 4.93 1.31
C ALA A 162 10.58 3.62 1.22
N ASN A 163 11.04 2.58 1.91
CA ASN A 163 10.42 1.26 1.90
C ASN A 163 9.32 1.13 2.97
N ARG A 164 9.12 2.14 3.79
CA ARG A 164 8.13 2.14 4.88
C ARG A 164 8.32 0.97 5.82
N ILE A 165 9.55 0.77 6.25
CA ILE A 165 9.93 -0.29 7.19
C ILE A 165 9.68 0.20 8.62
N LYS A 166 9.07 -0.67 9.42
CA LYS A 166 8.78 -0.41 10.83
C LYS A 166 9.88 -0.94 11.73
N SER A 167 10.34 -2.17 11.50
CA SER A 167 11.30 -2.83 12.39
C SER A 167 11.99 -4.00 11.71
N TYR A 168 13.08 -4.44 12.35
CA TYR A 168 13.84 -5.62 11.99
C TYR A 168 13.89 -6.57 13.20
N THR A 169 13.75 -7.85 12.95
CA THR A 169 13.89 -8.89 13.99
C THR A 169 14.88 -9.94 13.49
N VAL A 170 15.94 -10.19 14.26
CA VAL A 170 16.87 -11.28 13.99
C VAL A 170 16.31 -12.54 14.62
N ASN A 171 16.05 -13.55 13.78
CA ASN A 171 15.49 -14.82 14.22
C ASN A 171 16.58 -15.74 14.74
N SER A 172 16.20 -16.76 15.50
CA SER A 172 17.14 -17.71 16.11
C SER A 172 17.99 -18.47 15.07
N ASP A 173 17.46 -18.64 13.85
CA ASP A 173 18.17 -19.27 12.74
C ASP A 173 19.11 -18.32 11.98
N GLY A 174 19.22 -17.07 12.41
CA GLY A 174 20.05 -16.06 11.77
C GLY A 174 19.38 -15.30 10.64
N THR A 175 18.17 -15.69 10.22
CA THR A 175 17.42 -14.91 9.25
C THR A 175 16.91 -13.62 9.88
N VAL A 176 16.55 -12.64 9.04
CA VAL A 176 16.02 -11.36 9.51
C VAL A 176 14.62 -11.17 8.96
N THR A 177 13.69 -10.91 9.85
CA THR A 177 12.33 -10.51 9.47
C THR A 177 12.27 -8.99 9.37
N ILE A 178 11.93 -8.49 8.19
CA ILE A 178 11.66 -7.08 7.94
C ILE A 178 10.15 -6.89 8.10
N THR A 179 9.75 -6.04 9.04
CA THR A 179 8.34 -5.69 9.26
C THR A 179 8.09 -4.31 8.69
N TYR A 180 7.13 -4.22 7.78
CA TYR A 180 6.73 -2.96 7.15
C TYR A 180 5.65 -2.25 7.98
N LYS A 181 5.38 -0.99 7.69
CA LYS A 181 4.40 -0.20 8.45
C LYS A 181 2.99 -0.74 8.37
N ASP A 182 2.65 -1.47 7.30
CA ASP A 182 1.35 -2.13 7.15
C ASP A 182 1.29 -3.51 7.84
N SER A 183 2.30 -3.86 8.62
CA SER A 183 2.46 -5.14 9.33
C SER A 183 2.72 -6.34 8.43
N THR A 184 2.89 -6.16 7.14
CA THR A 184 3.40 -7.23 6.26
C THR A 184 4.89 -7.42 6.49
N THR A 185 5.41 -8.60 6.16
CA THR A 185 6.79 -8.97 6.45
C THR A 185 7.48 -9.61 5.27
N ASN A 186 8.82 -9.46 5.23
CA ASN A 186 9.71 -10.30 4.43
C ASN A 186 10.74 -10.94 5.35
N VAL A 187 11.23 -12.10 4.96
CA VAL A 187 12.38 -12.74 5.62
C VAL A 187 13.53 -12.77 4.64
N VAL A 188 14.68 -12.25 5.07
CA VAL A 188 15.91 -12.30 4.28
C VAL A 188 16.93 -13.20 4.97
N THR A 189 17.71 -13.93 4.18
CA THR A 189 18.76 -14.82 4.68
C THR A 189 20.09 -14.08 4.66
N VAL A 190 20.79 -14.10 5.80
CA VAL A 190 22.09 -13.46 5.97
C VAL A 190 23.15 -14.56 6.11
N LYS A 191 24.29 -14.37 5.45
CA LYS A 191 25.43 -15.27 5.58
C LYS A 191 26.18 -14.93 6.86
N LEU A 192 26.26 -15.89 7.79
CA LEU A 192 26.94 -15.71 9.08
C LEU A 192 28.17 -16.60 9.16
N SER A 193 29.19 -16.13 9.85
CA SER A 193 30.39 -16.90 10.16
C SER A 193 30.72 -16.75 11.64
N ASP A 194 31.04 -17.85 12.28
CA ASP A 194 31.48 -17.92 13.68
C ASP A 194 32.98 -17.63 13.73
N SER A 195 33.39 -16.64 14.50
CA SER A 195 34.81 -16.28 14.63
C SER A 195 35.64 -17.36 15.29
N ASP A 196 35.09 -18.09 16.27
CA ASP A 196 35.80 -19.19 16.92
C ASP A 196 36.04 -20.35 15.95
N TYR A 197 35.05 -20.68 15.15
CA TYR A 197 35.19 -21.68 14.10
C TYR A 197 36.23 -21.26 13.06
N SER A 198 36.19 -20.02 12.60
CA SER A 198 37.15 -19.47 11.63
C SER A 198 38.58 -19.52 12.15
N GLN A 199 38.81 -19.16 13.41
CA GLN A 199 40.12 -19.25 14.05
C GLN A 199 40.60 -20.67 14.17
N SER A 200 39.76 -21.61 14.60
CA SER A 200 40.08 -23.03 14.67
C SER A 200 40.54 -23.60 13.33
N VAL A 201 39.85 -23.28 12.25
CA VAL A 201 40.20 -23.70 10.88
C VAL A 201 41.55 -23.11 10.45
N SER A 202 41.77 -21.84 10.71
CA SER A 202 43.04 -21.15 10.37
C SER A 202 44.21 -21.76 11.15
N GLN A 203 44.05 -22.03 12.46
CA GLN A 203 45.08 -22.63 13.26
C GLN A 203 45.39 -24.05 12.81
N SER A 204 44.40 -24.85 12.52
CA SER A 204 44.59 -26.21 11.98
C SER A 204 45.35 -26.22 10.69
N ALA A 205 45.02 -25.29 9.74
CA ALA A 205 45.74 -25.15 8.49
C ALA A 205 47.21 -24.72 8.69
N SER A 206 47.48 -23.86 9.66
CA SER A 206 48.82 -23.45 10.02
C SER A 206 49.63 -24.56 10.61
N GLN A 207 49.06 -25.40 11.48
CA GLN A 207 49.72 -26.50 12.14
C GLN A 207 50.02 -27.66 11.20
N SER A 208 49.30 -27.80 10.11
CA SER A 208 49.48 -28.88 9.15
C SER A 208 50.69 -28.65 8.21
N LYS A 209 51.36 -27.53 8.32
CA LYS A 209 52.60 -27.27 7.64
C LYS A 209 53.78 -27.74 8.47
#